data_f075a236cb2c969dabcb55b5ce25d66a
#
_entry.id   f075a236cb2c969dabcb55b5ce25d66a
#
_cell.length_a   1.000
_cell.length_b   1.000
_cell.length_c   1.000
_cell.angle_alpha   90.00
_cell.angle_beta   90.00
_cell.angle_gamma   90.00
#
_symmetry.space_group_name_H-M   'P 1'
#
loop_
_entity.id
_entity.type
_entity.pdbx_description
1 polymer ?
#
loop_
_entity_poly.entity_id
_entity_poly.type
_entity_poly.pdbx_seq_one_letter_code
_entity_poly.pdbx_strand_id
1 'polypeptide(L)'
;EDSRGKVDSLEMPESIRTPGRTWTRYPEEIVELEETGSVEPETEIEGDVEFFIGEEAFEKAGDKIFDQIKADENKLTALHAANLNSIIYARVSGQAELHVKYQVEGPVLSHLVVDVEENAEAVITEETTSKKFNSSFTEIYVGENASVEYGAVETPGNFSYSRRKAITEKYGKVNWLNGMFTGELNRTKIETVLKGDNSETEQTGVWYPTGEQHHDISLHVRHIGDNTKCDMDSRSVVDHKARSLYEGLQKVEE
;
A
#
# COMPACT_ATOMS: atom_id res chain seq x y z
N GLU A 1 -3.92 -11.32 -18.96
CA GLU A 1 -3.97 -12.78 -19.28
C GLU A 1 -2.72 -13.53 -18.80
N ASP A 2 -1.55 -12.90 -18.67
CA ASP A 2 -0.30 -13.57 -18.31
C ASP A 2 -0.13 -13.81 -16.79
N SER A 3 -0.85 -13.07 -15.94
CA SER A 3 -0.69 -13.13 -14.48
C SER A 3 -1.17 -14.43 -13.85
N ARG A 4 -2.24 -15.05 -14.38
CA ARG A 4 -2.77 -16.32 -13.83
C ARG A 4 -1.81 -17.51 -14.02
N GLY A 5 -1.10 -17.55 -15.14
CA GLY A 5 -0.11 -18.62 -15.40
C GLY A 5 1.15 -18.53 -14.52
N LYS A 6 1.43 -17.39 -13.93
CA LYS A 6 2.61 -17.16 -13.07
C LYS A 6 2.35 -17.47 -11.60
N VAL A 7 1.09 -17.41 -11.13
CA VAL A 7 0.73 -17.59 -9.71
C VAL A 7 1.30 -18.87 -9.13
N ASP A 8 1.14 -19.99 -9.84
CA ASP A 8 1.58 -21.32 -9.36
C ASP A 8 3.10 -21.50 -9.34
N SER A 9 3.84 -20.66 -10.05
CA SER A 9 5.31 -20.73 -10.13
C SER A 9 6.02 -19.83 -9.10
N LEU A 10 5.29 -18.97 -8.42
CA LEU A 10 5.84 -18.02 -7.47
C LEU A 10 5.71 -18.50 -6.01
N GLU A 11 6.67 -18.11 -5.19
CA GLU A 11 6.65 -18.41 -3.76
C GLU A 11 5.86 -17.34 -2.98
N MET A 12 5.31 -17.75 -1.84
CA MET A 12 4.71 -16.81 -0.88
C MET A 12 5.76 -15.80 -0.41
N PRO A 13 5.37 -14.55 -0.06
CA PRO A 13 6.32 -13.55 0.39
C PRO A 13 7.06 -14.01 1.62
N GLU A 14 8.31 -13.59 1.72
CA GLU A 14 9.11 -13.84 2.91
C GLU A 14 8.76 -12.86 4.04
N SER A 15 8.69 -13.38 5.25
CA SER A 15 8.65 -12.55 6.45
C SER A 15 10.05 -12.08 6.85
N ILE A 16 10.12 -11.20 7.83
CA ILE A 16 11.38 -10.85 8.52
C ILE A 16 12.05 -12.14 9.02
N ARG A 17 13.33 -12.31 8.68
CA ARG A 17 14.10 -13.48 9.05
C ARG A 17 15.27 -13.12 9.95
N THR A 18 15.43 -13.87 11.01
CA THR A 18 16.69 -13.97 11.73
C THR A 18 17.31 -15.34 11.49
N PRO A 19 18.63 -15.54 11.60
CA PRO A 19 19.24 -16.83 11.37
C PRO A 19 18.52 -17.96 12.13
N GLY A 20 18.01 -18.95 11.38
CA GLY A 20 17.30 -20.11 11.94
C GLY A 20 15.84 -19.88 12.33
N ARG A 21 15.24 -18.70 12.05
CA ARG A 21 13.84 -18.42 12.39
C ARG A 21 13.11 -17.62 11.32
N THR A 22 11.95 -18.14 10.89
CA THR A 22 10.93 -17.43 10.13
C THR A 22 9.83 -16.97 11.10
N TRP A 23 9.55 -15.67 11.15
CA TRP A 23 8.64 -15.09 12.13
C TRP A 23 7.18 -15.16 11.72
N THR A 24 6.90 -14.95 10.44
CA THR A 24 5.55 -15.03 9.87
C THR A 24 5.51 -16.09 8.79
N ARG A 25 4.44 -16.85 8.75
CA ARG A 25 4.12 -17.78 7.65
C ARG A 25 2.80 -17.34 7.06
N TYR A 26 2.74 -17.33 5.74
CA TYR A 26 1.56 -16.98 4.98
C TYR A 26 1.02 -18.28 4.34
N PRO A 27 0.06 -18.97 4.99
CA PRO A 27 -0.53 -20.16 4.39
C PRO A 27 -1.37 -19.77 3.17
N GLU A 28 -1.30 -20.56 2.11
CA GLU A 28 -2.04 -20.29 0.87
C GLU A 28 -3.56 -20.32 1.10
N GLU A 29 -4.01 -21.15 2.01
CA GLU A 29 -5.41 -21.37 2.36
C GLU A 29 -6.07 -20.12 2.98
N ILE A 30 -5.26 -19.16 3.47
CA ILE A 30 -5.79 -17.90 4.05
C ILE A 30 -6.31 -16.94 2.97
N VAL A 31 -5.93 -17.15 1.70
CA VAL A 31 -6.35 -16.34 0.56
C VAL A 31 -7.65 -16.93 0.00
N GLU A 32 -8.76 -16.58 0.61
CA GLU A 32 -10.08 -16.95 0.13
C GLU A 32 -10.54 -16.00 -0.98
N LEU A 33 -10.32 -16.40 -2.23
CA LEU A 33 -10.81 -15.73 -3.42
C LEU A 33 -12.05 -16.47 -3.93
N GLU A 34 -13.21 -16.10 -3.42
CA GLU A 34 -14.49 -16.44 -4.08
C GLU A 34 -14.58 -15.62 -5.39
N GLU A 35 -15.48 -16.00 -6.31
CA GLU A 35 -15.70 -15.20 -7.52
C GLU A 35 -16.02 -13.74 -7.12
N THR A 36 -15.06 -12.87 -7.38
CA THR A 36 -15.14 -11.46 -7.03
C THR A 36 -15.67 -10.69 -8.23
N GLY A 37 -16.85 -10.11 -8.08
CA GLY A 37 -17.32 -9.06 -8.99
C GLY A 37 -16.51 -7.77 -8.80
N SER A 38 -16.68 -6.81 -9.70
CA SER A 38 -16.12 -5.46 -9.54
C SER A 38 -16.61 -4.85 -8.22
N VAL A 39 -15.71 -4.23 -7.49
CA VAL A 39 -15.99 -3.48 -6.26
C VAL A 39 -15.76 -2.00 -6.54
N GLU A 40 -16.82 -1.21 -6.37
CA GLU A 40 -16.73 0.24 -6.48
C GLU A 40 -16.60 0.84 -5.07
N PRO A 41 -15.63 1.72 -4.80
CA PRO A 41 -15.54 2.44 -3.54
C PRO A 41 -16.56 3.57 -3.45
N GLU A 42 -16.89 3.97 -2.23
CA GLU A 42 -17.43 5.31 -1.96
C GLU A 42 -16.28 6.30 -2.08
N THR A 43 -16.49 7.41 -2.78
CA THR A 43 -15.44 8.42 -3.01
C THR A 43 -15.96 9.82 -2.78
N GLU A 44 -15.13 10.66 -2.12
CA GLU A 44 -15.32 12.10 -2.02
C GLU A 44 -14.05 12.74 -2.61
N ILE A 45 -14.20 13.50 -3.68
CA ILE A 45 -13.09 14.05 -4.46
C ILE A 45 -13.29 15.55 -4.60
N GLU A 46 -12.30 16.33 -4.19
CA GLU A 46 -12.31 17.79 -4.26
C GLU A 46 -11.00 18.32 -4.85
N GLY A 47 -11.07 19.48 -5.53
CA GLY A 47 -9.91 20.21 -6.01
C GLY A 47 -9.49 19.92 -7.45
N ASP A 48 -8.22 20.19 -7.75
CA ASP A 48 -7.65 20.12 -9.10
C ASP A 48 -7.15 18.71 -9.43
N VAL A 49 -8.08 17.80 -9.72
CA VAL A 49 -7.79 16.39 -9.94
C VAL A 49 -8.62 15.79 -11.07
N GLU A 50 -7.99 15.01 -11.94
CA GLU A 50 -8.65 14.07 -12.82
C GLU A 50 -8.73 12.72 -12.09
N PHE A 51 -9.93 12.16 -11.99
CA PHE A 51 -10.19 10.95 -11.20
C PHE A 51 -10.97 9.91 -12.02
N PHE A 52 -10.48 8.69 -12.07
CA PHE A 52 -11.02 7.61 -12.88
C PHE A 52 -11.13 6.31 -12.07
N ILE A 53 -12.16 5.50 -12.36
CA ILE A 53 -12.39 4.19 -11.72
C ILE A 53 -12.55 3.12 -12.80
N GLY A 54 -12.17 1.88 -12.48
CA GLY A 54 -12.40 0.71 -13.33
C GLY A 54 -11.61 0.73 -14.64
N GLU A 55 -12.26 0.39 -15.75
CA GLU A 55 -11.59 0.25 -17.06
C GLU A 55 -10.93 1.56 -17.52
N GLU A 56 -11.59 2.69 -17.29
CA GLU A 56 -11.03 4.00 -17.62
C GLU A 56 -9.77 4.32 -16.80
N ALA A 57 -9.77 3.98 -15.50
CA ALA A 57 -8.58 4.11 -14.66
C ALA A 57 -7.42 3.25 -15.18
N PHE A 58 -7.72 2.03 -15.62
CA PHE A 58 -6.72 1.14 -16.20
C PHE A 58 -6.10 1.72 -17.47
N GLU A 59 -6.92 2.26 -18.38
CA GLU A 59 -6.45 2.89 -19.61
C GLU A 59 -5.63 4.15 -19.35
N LYS A 60 -6.08 5.00 -18.43
CA LYS A 60 -5.42 6.28 -18.11
C LYS A 60 -4.12 6.13 -17.35
N ALA A 61 -4.04 5.19 -16.41
CA ALA A 61 -2.83 4.91 -15.66
C ALA A 61 -1.74 4.25 -16.52
N GLY A 62 -2.15 3.46 -17.54
CA GLY A 62 -1.23 2.83 -18.50
C GLY A 62 -0.11 2.04 -17.82
N ASP A 63 1.13 2.36 -18.16
CA ASP A 63 2.32 1.65 -17.66
C ASP A 63 2.62 1.92 -16.17
N LYS A 64 1.90 2.83 -15.50
CA LYS A 64 2.09 3.12 -14.07
C LYS A 64 1.46 2.05 -13.16
N ILE A 65 0.55 1.22 -13.68
CA ILE A 65 -0.03 0.11 -12.91
C ILE A 65 1.01 -0.99 -12.81
N PHE A 66 1.27 -1.44 -11.58
CA PHE A 66 2.32 -2.43 -11.27
C PHE A 66 3.72 -2.00 -11.74
N ASP A 67 3.99 -0.70 -11.85
CA ASP A 67 5.31 -0.20 -12.18
C ASP A 67 6.23 -0.20 -10.97
N GLN A 68 5.78 0.36 -9.87
CA GLN A 68 6.55 0.42 -8.64
C GLN A 68 6.42 -0.88 -7.82
N ILE A 69 5.24 -1.48 -7.78
CA ILE A 69 4.93 -2.75 -7.09
C ILE A 69 4.72 -3.81 -8.16
N LYS A 70 5.76 -4.60 -8.46
CA LYS A 70 5.69 -5.57 -9.54
C LYS A 70 4.69 -6.70 -9.26
N ALA A 71 3.85 -7.02 -10.25
CA ALA A 71 2.84 -8.08 -10.14
C ALA A 71 3.45 -9.49 -9.93
N ASP A 72 4.69 -9.69 -10.31
CA ASP A 72 5.41 -10.97 -10.24
C ASP A 72 6.51 -11.01 -9.16
N GLU A 73 6.45 -10.10 -8.16
CA GLU A 73 7.42 -10.07 -7.06
C GLU A 73 7.31 -11.31 -6.16
N ASN A 74 6.10 -11.78 -5.92
CA ASN A 74 5.80 -12.98 -5.14
C ASN A 74 4.37 -13.50 -5.46
N LYS A 75 3.99 -14.63 -4.87
CA LYS A 75 2.68 -15.23 -5.11
C LYS A 75 1.49 -14.33 -4.74
N LEU A 76 1.56 -13.57 -3.64
CA LEU A 76 0.46 -12.68 -3.24
C LEU A 76 0.34 -11.47 -4.18
N THR A 77 1.43 -10.90 -4.70
CA THR A 77 1.36 -9.84 -5.72
C THR A 77 0.76 -10.36 -7.03
N ALA A 78 1.08 -11.59 -7.42
CA ALA A 78 0.50 -12.22 -8.60
C ALA A 78 -0.99 -12.54 -8.42
N LEU A 79 -1.39 -13.03 -7.26
CA LEU A 79 -2.79 -13.25 -6.90
C LEU A 79 -3.59 -11.95 -6.91
N HIS A 80 -3.03 -10.87 -6.36
CA HIS A 80 -3.64 -9.54 -6.42
C HIS A 80 -3.86 -9.11 -7.89
N ALA A 81 -2.83 -9.14 -8.71
CA ALA A 81 -2.92 -8.73 -10.11
C ALA A 81 -3.91 -9.58 -10.94
N ALA A 82 -3.98 -10.90 -10.66
CA ALA A 82 -4.87 -11.81 -11.37
C ALA A 82 -6.35 -11.67 -11.00
N ASN A 83 -6.65 -11.14 -9.81
CA ASN A 83 -7.98 -11.04 -9.24
C ASN A 83 -8.36 -9.60 -8.86
N LEU A 84 -7.64 -8.60 -9.40
CA LEU A 84 -7.91 -7.19 -9.18
C LEU A 84 -9.39 -6.88 -9.45
N ASN A 85 -10.11 -6.34 -8.46
CA ASN A 85 -11.52 -6.08 -8.56
C ASN A 85 -11.93 -4.62 -8.34
N SER A 86 -10.95 -3.77 -7.99
CA SER A 86 -11.13 -2.31 -7.96
C SER A 86 -9.84 -1.62 -8.37
N ILE A 87 -9.93 -0.66 -9.26
CA ILE A 87 -8.80 0.16 -9.69
C ILE A 87 -9.21 1.62 -9.75
N ILE A 88 -8.32 2.49 -9.26
CA ILE A 88 -8.45 3.94 -9.28
C ILE A 88 -7.17 4.53 -9.85
N TYR A 89 -7.34 5.53 -10.71
CA TYR A 89 -6.27 6.42 -11.13
C TYR A 89 -6.65 7.86 -10.85
N ALA A 90 -5.76 8.60 -10.20
CA ALA A 90 -5.92 10.03 -9.95
C ALA A 90 -4.69 10.80 -10.45
N ARG A 91 -4.93 11.92 -11.13
CA ARG A 91 -3.90 12.86 -11.56
C ARG A 91 -4.18 14.21 -10.95
N VAL A 92 -3.32 14.63 -10.04
CA VAL A 92 -3.46 15.88 -9.28
C VAL A 92 -2.57 16.94 -9.90
N SER A 93 -3.16 18.07 -10.32
CA SER A 93 -2.46 19.17 -10.98
C SER A 93 -2.40 20.48 -10.17
N GLY A 94 -3.04 20.51 -9.00
CA GLY A 94 -3.06 21.63 -8.06
C GLY A 94 -3.30 21.13 -6.64
N GLN A 95 -4.23 21.72 -5.90
CA GLN A 95 -4.62 21.23 -4.59
C GLN A 95 -5.81 20.26 -4.71
N ALA A 96 -5.71 19.07 -4.10
CA ALA A 96 -6.77 18.08 -4.13
C ALA A 96 -6.88 17.27 -2.83
N GLU A 97 -8.11 16.86 -2.53
CA GLU A 97 -8.44 15.92 -1.47
C GLU A 97 -9.16 14.70 -2.08
N LEU A 98 -8.67 13.50 -1.76
CA LEU A 98 -9.20 12.23 -2.24
C LEU A 98 -9.52 11.34 -1.05
N HIS A 99 -10.80 11.05 -0.85
CA HIS A 99 -11.26 10.09 0.15
C HIS A 99 -11.83 8.86 -0.55
N VAL A 100 -11.25 7.70 -0.29
CA VAL A 100 -11.63 6.42 -0.90
C VAL A 100 -12.02 5.45 0.21
N LYS A 101 -13.23 4.91 0.15
CA LYS A 101 -13.75 4.02 1.18
C LYS A 101 -14.34 2.75 0.59
N TYR A 102 -13.87 1.63 1.08
CA TYR A 102 -14.41 0.30 0.83
C TYR A 102 -15.11 -0.23 2.07
N GLN A 103 -16.38 -0.58 1.94
CA GLN A 103 -17.14 -1.24 2.99
C GLN A 103 -17.91 -2.43 2.40
N VAL A 104 -17.30 -3.61 2.45
CA VAL A 104 -17.79 -4.80 1.74
C VAL A 104 -17.78 -6.06 2.59
N GLU A 105 -18.66 -7.00 2.25
CA GLU A 105 -18.70 -8.33 2.88
C GLU A 105 -17.69 -9.31 2.26
N GLY A 106 -17.38 -9.14 0.98
CA GLY A 106 -16.48 -9.98 0.19
C GLY A 106 -15.03 -9.53 0.21
N PRO A 107 -14.15 -10.20 -0.54
CA PRO A 107 -12.77 -9.80 -0.70
C PRO A 107 -12.63 -8.50 -1.51
N VAL A 108 -11.68 -7.67 -1.11
CA VAL A 108 -11.27 -6.44 -1.83
C VAL A 108 -9.85 -6.61 -2.33
N LEU A 109 -9.65 -6.44 -3.62
CA LEU A 109 -8.32 -6.35 -4.22
C LEU A 109 -8.26 -5.01 -4.97
N SER A 110 -7.84 -3.97 -4.26
CA SER A 110 -7.85 -2.59 -4.75
C SER A 110 -6.47 -2.12 -5.16
N HIS A 111 -6.39 -1.39 -6.26
CA HIS A 111 -5.16 -0.75 -6.73
C HIS A 111 -5.39 0.73 -6.99
N LEU A 112 -4.75 1.58 -6.19
CA LEU A 112 -4.78 3.03 -6.33
C LEU A 112 -3.45 3.50 -6.94
N VAL A 113 -3.53 4.22 -8.06
CA VAL A 113 -2.38 4.90 -8.67
C VAL A 113 -2.61 6.40 -8.62
N VAL A 114 -1.69 7.14 -8.03
CA VAL A 114 -1.78 8.60 -7.93
C VAL A 114 -0.55 9.26 -8.53
N ASP A 115 -0.81 10.18 -9.45
CA ASP A 115 0.19 11.00 -10.12
C ASP A 115 0.03 12.45 -9.65
N VAL A 116 0.97 12.94 -8.83
CA VAL A 116 0.93 14.30 -8.31
C VAL A 116 1.95 15.13 -9.07
N GLU A 117 1.46 16.07 -9.87
CA GLU A 117 2.28 16.88 -10.76
C GLU A 117 3.20 17.83 -10.01
N GLU A 118 4.11 18.46 -10.72
CA GLU A 118 5.00 19.48 -10.18
C GLU A 118 4.22 20.59 -9.46
N ASN A 119 4.67 20.97 -8.23
CA ASN A 119 4.07 21.98 -7.35
C ASN A 119 2.63 21.66 -6.88
N ALA A 120 2.11 20.47 -7.10
CA ALA A 120 0.78 20.06 -6.64
C ALA A 120 0.81 19.54 -5.20
N GLU A 121 -0.35 19.60 -4.53
CA GLU A 121 -0.54 19.11 -3.16
C GLU A 121 -1.74 18.16 -3.09
N ALA A 122 -1.56 16.97 -2.52
CA ALA A 122 -2.62 16.00 -2.37
C ALA A 122 -2.78 15.53 -0.92
N VAL A 123 -4.02 15.48 -0.46
CA VAL A 123 -4.41 14.76 0.74
C VAL A 123 -5.20 13.53 0.30
N ILE A 124 -4.74 12.35 0.68
CA ILE A 124 -5.33 11.09 0.27
C ILE A 124 -5.68 10.27 1.51
N THR A 125 -6.92 9.79 1.60
CA THR A 125 -7.31 8.84 2.63
C THR A 125 -7.93 7.59 2.04
N GLU A 126 -7.52 6.43 2.55
CA GLU A 126 -8.11 5.14 2.22
C GLU A 126 -8.66 4.47 3.48
N GLU A 127 -9.94 4.13 3.47
CA GLU A 127 -10.58 3.30 4.49
C GLU A 127 -11.03 1.99 3.88
N THR A 128 -10.56 0.87 4.42
CA THR A 128 -10.99 -0.45 3.94
C THR A 128 -11.54 -1.29 5.07
N THR A 129 -12.81 -1.64 4.97
CA THR A 129 -13.49 -2.62 5.82
C THR A 129 -13.95 -3.78 4.94
N SER A 130 -13.42 -4.96 5.17
CA SER A 130 -13.78 -6.21 4.49
C SER A 130 -13.94 -7.31 5.52
N LYS A 131 -14.95 -8.16 5.38
CA LYS A 131 -15.11 -9.34 6.27
C LYS A 131 -14.24 -10.53 5.84
N LYS A 132 -13.59 -10.44 4.69
CA LYS A 132 -12.76 -11.49 4.11
C LYS A 132 -11.34 -10.97 3.82
N PHE A 133 -10.69 -11.55 2.82
CA PHE A 133 -9.38 -11.15 2.35
C PHE A 133 -9.38 -9.71 1.80
N ASN A 134 -8.42 -8.92 2.26
CA ASN A 134 -8.15 -7.60 1.74
C ASN A 134 -6.76 -7.56 1.12
N SER A 135 -6.64 -7.05 -0.09
CA SER A 135 -5.35 -6.74 -0.71
C SER A 135 -5.38 -5.34 -1.31
N SER A 136 -4.64 -4.42 -0.72
CA SER A 136 -4.63 -3.01 -1.11
C SER A 136 -3.24 -2.61 -1.61
N PHE A 137 -3.16 -2.19 -2.88
CA PHE A 137 -1.93 -1.66 -3.47
C PHE A 137 -2.09 -0.19 -3.79
N THR A 138 -1.09 0.61 -3.40
CA THR A 138 -1.07 2.05 -3.65
C THR A 138 0.28 2.44 -4.23
N GLU A 139 0.29 3.04 -5.41
CA GLU A 139 1.48 3.56 -6.10
C GLU A 139 1.36 5.07 -6.27
N ILE A 140 2.30 5.84 -5.69
CA ILE A 140 2.27 7.31 -5.72
C ILE A 140 3.51 7.83 -6.42
N TYR A 141 3.30 8.71 -7.37
CA TYR A 141 4.34 9.45 -8.09
C TYR A 141 4.27 10.91 -7.64
N VAL A 142 5.31 11.40 -6.96
CA VAL A 142 5.36 12.75 -6.39
C VAL A 142 6.32 13.59 -7.23
N GLY A 143 5.78 14.56 -7.95
CA GLY A 143 6.51 15.47 -8.81
C GLY A 143 7.47 16.42 -8.07
N GLU A 144 8.22 17.23 -8.83
CA GLU A 144 9.12 18.23 -8.24
C GLU A 144 8.33 19.26 -7.42
N ASN A 145 8.79 19.59 -6.20
CA ASN A 145 8.13 20.47 -5.23
C ASN A 145 6.69 20.07 -4.85
N ALA A 146 6.24 18.87 -5.19
CA ALA A 146 4.91 18.38 -4.83
C ALA A 146 4.88 17.78 -3.43
N SER A 147 3.71 17.75 -2.81
CA SER A 147 3.51 17.15 -1.49
C SER A 147 2.30 16.24 -1.42
N VAL A 148 2.43 15.15 -0.67
CA VAL A 148 1.36 14.17 -0.43
C VAL A 148 1.27 13.88 1.06
N GLU A 149 0.07 14.07 1.62
CA GLU A 149 -0.32 13.54 2.92
C GLU A 149 -1.23 12.33 2.69
N TYR A 150 -0.75 11.15 3.04
CA TYR A 150 -1.50 9.91 2.83
C TYR A 150 -1.86 9.25 4.15
N GLY A 151 -3.14 8.96 4.34
CA GLY A 151 -3.67 8.23 5.49
C GLY A 151 -4.39 6.95 5.08
N ALA A 152 -4.15 5.84 5.79
CA ALA A 152 -4.90 4.61 5.58
C ALA A 152 -5.32 3.96 6.89
N VAL A 153 -6.58 3.49 6.94
CA VAL A 153 -7.09 2.65 8.02
C VAL A 153 -7.68 1.38 7.42
N GLU A 154 -7.18 0.24 7.89
CA GLU A 154 -7.65 -1.07 7.45
C GLU A 154 -8.26 -1.85 8.60
N THR A 155 -9.47 -2.38 8.37
CA THR A 155 -10.19 -3.25 9.30
C THR A 155 -10.61 -4.54 8.58
N PRO A 156 -9.67 -5.39 8.18
CA PRO A 156 -9.97 -6.67 7.55
C PRO A 156 -10.55 -7.65 8.56
N GLY A 157 -11.40 -8.56 8.09
CA GLY A 157 -11.96 -9.63 8.94
C GLY A 157 -10.97 -10.76 9.16
N ASN A 158 -10.18 -11.11 8.16
CA ASN A 158 -9.29 -12.27 8.16
C ASN A 158 -7.86 -11.86 7.82
N PHE A 159 -7.47 -11.92 6.55
CA PHE A 159 -6.12 -11.61 6.09
C PHE A 159 -6.08 -10.29 5.31
N SER A 160 -5.08 -9.46 5.62
CA SER A 160 -4.76 -8.27 4.82
C SER A 160 -3.34 -8.35 4.26
N TYR A 161 -3.22 -8.04 2.97
CA TYR A 161 -1.94 -7.88 2.28
C TYR A 161 -1.85 -6.52 1.61
N SER A 162 -1.17 -5.57 2.26
CA SER A 162 -1.14 -4.18 1.83
C SER A 162 0.26 -3.77 1.40
N ARG A 163 0.36 -3.21 0.20
CA ARG A 163 1.58 -2.69 -0.39
C ARG A 163 1.40 -1.24 -0.78
N ARG A 164 2.24 -0.36 -0.24
CA ARG A 164 2.24 1.05 -0.58
C ARG A 164 3.62 1.47 -1.01
N LYS A 165 3.72 2.19 -2.11
CA LYS A 165 5.00 2.67 -2.60
C LYS A 165 4.89 4.05 -3.20
N ALA A 166 5.87 4.91 -2.87
CA ALA A 166 6.00 6.23 -3.48
C ALA A 166 7.41 6.45 -4.02
N ILE A 167 7.49 7.20 -5.11
CA ILE A 167 8.73 7.75 -5.64
C ILE A 167 8.60 9.26 -5.63
N THR A 168 9.60 9.96 -5.06
CA THR A 168 9.61 11.41 -4.99
C THR A 168 10.68 11.99 -5.88
N GLU A 169 10.32 13.01 -6.65
CA GLU A 169 11.27 13.84 -7.40
C GLU A 169 11.83 14.94 -6.49
N LYS A 170 12.64 15.85 -7.06
CA LYS A 170 13.38 16.89 -6.31
C LYS A 170 12.44 17.77 -5.48
N TYR A 171 12.77 17.97 -4.20
CA TYR A 171 11.94 18.64 -3.20
C TYR A 171 10.56 18.03 -2.99
N GLY A 172 10.28 16.86 -3.58
CA GLY A 172 9.02 16.14 -3.38
C GLY A 172 8.91 15.60 -1.95
N LYS A 173 7.69 15.61 -1.41
CA LYS A 173 7.42 15.15 -0.06
C LYS A 173 6.27 14.16 -0.03
N VAL A 174 6.42 13.06 0.71
CA VAL A 174 5.31 12.15 1.00
C VAL A 174 5.31 11.76 2.47
N ASN A 175 4.18 11.99 3.14
CA ASN A 175 3.96 11.59 4.52
C ASN A 175 2.92 10.48 4.59
N TRP A 176 3.21 9.47 5.39
CA TRP A 176 2.37 8.29 5.56
C TRP A 176 1.82 8.20 6.98
N LEU A 177 0.51 8.03 7.11
CA LEU A 177 -0.15 7.68 8.36
C LEU A 177 -0.92 6.37 8.15
N ASN A 178 -0.53 5.32 8.84
CA ASN A 178 -1.14 4.01 8.69
C ASN A 178 -1.65 3.49 10.02
N GLY A 179 -2.93 3.09 10.04
CA GLY A 179 -3.59 2.48 11.19
C GLY A 179 -4.07 1.07 10.88
N MET A 180 -3.77 0.10 11.77
CA MET A 180 -4.24 -1.27 11.64
C MET A 180 -4.68 -1.81 13.00
N PHE A 181 -5.95 -2.20 13.10
CA PHE A 181 -6.59 -2.50 14.38
C PHE A 181 -7.25 -3.86 14.44
N THR A 182 -7.46 -4.54 13.31
CA THR A 182 -8.16 -5.83 13.22
C THR A 182 -7.43 -6.77 12.26
N GLY A 183 -8.03 -7.93 11.97
CA GLY A 183 -7.48 -8.95 11.07
C GLY A 183 -6.68 -10.03 11.81
N GLU A 184 -6.87 -11.28 11.43
CA GLU A 184 -6.15 -12.40 12.05
C GLU A 184 -4.66 -12.38 11.70
N LEU A 185 -4.36 -12.11 10.41
CA LEU A 185 -3.01 -11.95 9.89
C LEU A 185 -2.95 -10.72 8.98
N ASN A 186 -2.02 -9.83 9.24
CA ASN A 186 -1.83 -8.63 8.43
C ASN A 186 -0.37 -8.55 7.98
N ARG A 187 -0.17 -8.31 6.69
CA ARG A 187 1.13 -7.99 6.10
C ARG A 187 1.05 -6.63 5.42
N THR A 188 1.73 -5.65 5.99
CA THR A 188 1.81 -4.30 5.41
C THR A 188 3.26 -3.97 5.08
N LYS A 189 3.51 -3.53 3.85
CA LYS A 189 4.81 -3.03 3.44
C LYS A 189 4.67 -1.65 2.79
N ILE A 190 5.36 -0.66 3.35
CA ILE A 190 5.39 0.71 2.85
C ILE A 190 6.81 1.02 2.41
N GLU A 191 6.97 1.46 1.18
CA GLU A 191 8.26 1.76 0.59
C GLU A 191 8.27 3.19 0.05
N THR A 192 9.28 3.98 0.40
CA THR A 192 9.49 5.30 -0.19
C THR A 192 10.86 5.34 -0.86
N VAL A 193 10.88 5.79 -2.11
CA VAL A 193 12.12 6.03 -2.85
C VAL A 193 12.31 7.54 -2.97
N LEU A 194 13.22 8.08 -2.17
CA LEU A 194 13.64 9.49 -2.20
C LEU A 194 14.63 9.65 -3.35
N LYS A 195 14.10 9.78 -4.57
CA LYS A 195 14.87 9.78 -5.81
C LYS A 195 15.49 11.14 -6.11
N GLY A 196 14.73 12.19 -5.90
CA GLY A 196 15.19 13.57 -6.15
C GLY A 196 15.91 14.17 -4.96
N ASP A 197 16.82 15.14 -5.24
CA ASP A 197 17.54 15.86 -4.19
C ASP A 197 16.57 16.63 -3.28
N ASN A 198 16.91 16.69 -1.97
CA ASN A 198 16.13 17.37 -0.94
C ASN A 198 14.70 16.83 -0.77
N SER A 199 14.40 15.64 -1.27
CA SER A 199 13.10 15.01 -1.03
C SER A 199 13.01 14.47 0.40
N GLU A 200 11.77 14.39 0.92
CA GLU A 200 11.51 14.06 2.32
C GLU A 200 10.37 13.06 2.47
N THR A 201 10.40 12.28 3.55
CA THR A 201 9.26 11.42 3.94
C THR A 201 9.15 11.29 5.44
N GLU A 202 7.91 11.27 5.93
CA GLU A 202 7.60 10.84 7.29
C GLU A 202 6.73 9.58 7.20
N GLN A 203 7.06 8.56 7.98
CA GLN A 203 6.29 7.31 8.03
C GLN A 203 5.79 7.07 9.45
N THR A 204 4.53 7.41 9.71
CA THR A 204 3.88 7.18 11.00
C THR A 204 2.97 5.97 10.93
N GLY A 205 3.10 5.08 11.90
CA GLY A 205 2.28 3.89 12.01
C GLY A 205 1.75 3.62 13.41
N VAL A 206 0.48 3.22 13.51
CA VAL A 206 -0.17 2.83 14.76
C VAL A 206 -0.82 1.46 14.62
N TRP A 207 -0.42 0.51 15.46
CA TRP A 207 -0.90 -0.87 15.43
C TRP A 207 -1.41 -1.31 16.79
N TYR A 208 -2.58 -1.96 16.81
CA TYR A 208 -3.11 -2.53 18.01
C TYR A 208 -3.61 -3.97 17.78
N PRO A 209 -2.71 -4.95 17.62
CA PRO A 209 -3.11 -6.35 17.59
C PRO A 209 -3.55 -6.83 18.97
N THR A 210 -4.68 -7.54 19.00
CA THR A 210 -5.25 -8.11 20.23
C THR A 210 -5.68 -9.57 20.00
N GLY A 211 -6.01 -10.30 21.06
CA GLY A 211 -6.43 -11.69 20.96
C GLY A 211 -5.32 -12.63 20.48
N GLU A 212 -5.45 -13.20 19.30
CA GLU A 212 -4.45 -14.06 18.65
C GLU A 212 -3.96 -13.47 17.30
N GLN A 213 -4.26 -12.21 17.04
CA GLN A 213 -3.88 -11.50 15.82
C GLN A 213 -2.36 -11.42 15.62
N HIS A 214 -1.94 -11.38 14.36
CA HIS A 214 -0.54 -11.25 13.98
C HIS A 214 -0.36 -10.13 12.95
N HIS A 215 0.33 -9.06 13.32
CA HIS A 215 0.67 -7.96 12.43
C HIS A 215 2.16 -8.01 12.06
N ASP A 216 2.45 -8.07 10.75
CA ASP A 216 3.79 -8.06 10.16
C ASP A 216 3.95 -6.82 9.29
N ILE A 217 4.78 -5.87 9.74
CA ILE A 217 4.87 -4.54 9.18
C ILE A 217 6.32 -4.23 8.78
N SER A 218 6.50 -3.74 7.56
CA SER A 218 7.80 -3.26 7.06
C SER A 218 7.70 -1.84 6.53
N LEU A 219 8.52 -0.94 7.05
CA LEU A 219 8.69 0.42 6.55
C LEU A 219 10.09 0.57 5.97
N HIS A 220 10.17 0.81 4.67
CA HIS A 220 11.43 0.90 3.95
C HIS A 220 11.60 2.24 3.26
N VAL A 221 12.76 2.86 3.40
CA VAL A 221 13.12 4.08 2.68
C VAL A 221 14.45 3.89 1.97
N ARG A 222 14.49 4.26 0.70
CA ARG A 222 15.70 4.32 -0.11
C ARG A 222 16.05 5.77 -0.39
N HIS A 223 17.23 6.19 0.02
CA HIS A 223 17.81 7.49 -0.24
C HIS A 223 18.70 7.41 -1.48
N ILE A 224 18.28 8.04 -2.58
CA ILE A 224 19.02 8.07 -3.85
C ILE A 224 19.53 9.49 -4.12
N GLY A 225 18.67 10.49 -3.97
CA GLY A 225 19.04 11.91 -4.12
C GLY A 225 19.87 12.43 -2.97
N ASP A 226 20.54 13.56 -3.19
CA ASP A 226 21.33 14.25 -2.18
C ASP A 226 20.43 14.98 -1.16
N ASN A 227 20.89 15.05 0.10
CA ASN A 227 20.22 15.77 1.21
C ASN A 227 18.79 15.32 1.49
N THR A 228 18.46 14.07 1.21
CA THR A 228 17.13 13.52 1.48
C THR A 228 16.94 13.24 2.97
N LYS A 229 15.68 13.32 3.45
CA LYS A 229 15.34 13.13 4.86
C LYS A 229 14.23 12.12 5.05
N CYS A 230 14.34 11.33 6.12
CA CYS A 230 13.32 10.38 6.54
C CYS A 230 13.14 10.40 8.06
N ASP A 231 11.90 10.43 8.51
CA ASP A 231 11.52 10.13 9.89
C ASP A 231 10.55 8.94 9.94
N MET A 232 10.75 8.02 10.90
CA MET A 232 9.90 6.86 11.11
C MET A 232 9.44 6.81 12.57
N ASP A 233 8.14 7.02 12.82
CA ASP A 233 7.52 6.87 14.16
C ASP A 233 6.51 5.72 14.12
N SER A 234 6.80 4.63 14.83
CA SER A 234 5.95 3.45 14.87
C SER A 234 5.55 3.11 16.29
N ARG A 235 4.24 3.05 16.53
CA ARG A 235 3.68 2.78 17.83
C ARG A 235 2.81 1.52 17.80
N SER A 236 3.13 0.54 18.63
CA SER A 236 2.34 -0.67 18.75
C SER A 236 1.99 -0.96 20.20
N VAL A 237 0.73 -1.29 20.42
CA VAL A 237 0.26 -1.87 21.68
C VAL A 237 -0.19 -3.29 21.36
N VAL A 238 0.40 -4.28 22.03
CA VAL A 238 0.11 -5.70 21.81
C VAL A 238 -0.55 -6.26 23.05
N ASP A 239 -1.73 -6.85 22.90
CA ASP A 239 -2.50 -7.38 24.01
C ASP A 239 -2.83 -8.87 23.83
N HIS A 240 -3.06 -9.58 24.94
CA HIS A 240 -3.35 -11.02 24.99
C HIS A 240 -2.22 -11.88 24.38
N LYS A 241 -2.55 -12.74 23.40
CA LYS A 241 -1.60 -13.62 22.71
C LYS A 241 -1.20 -13.09 21.32
N ALA A 242 -1.59 -11.87 21.02
CA ALA A 242 -1.29 -11.26 19.72
C ALA A 242 0.21 -11.09 19.51
N ARG A 243 0.60 -10.90 18.25
CA ARG A 243 1.99 -10.68 17.84
C ARG A 243 2.09 -9.47 16.95
N SER A 244 3.15 -8.70 17.15
CA SER A 244 3.52 -7.62 16.24
C SER A 244 4.97 -7.82 15.83
N LEU A 245 5.21 -7.77 14.53
CA LEU A 245 6.51 -7.81 13.92
C LEU A 245 6.72 -6.49 13.17
N TYR A 246 7.83 -5.83 13.43
CA TYR A 246 8.15 -4.56 12.81
C TYR A 246 9.57 -4.56 12.25
N GLU A 247 9.71 -4.10 11.02
CA GLU A 247 10.98 -3.84 10.37
C GLU A 247 11.02 -2.41 9.84
N GLY A 248 11.98 -1.62 10.31
CA GLY A 248 12.32 -0.31 9.75
C GLY A 248 13.66 -0.39 9.03
N LEU A 249 13.71 -0.04 7.74
CA LEU A 249 14.93 -0.05 6.94
C LEU A 249 15.12 1.28 6.22
N GLN A 250 16.25 1.92 6.48
CA GLN A 250 16.72 3.06 5.68
C GLN A 250 17.98 2.64 4.95
N LYS A 251 17.97 2.75 3.62
CA LYS A 251 19.10 2.44 2.77
C LYS A 251 19.56 3.69 2.02
N VAL A 252 20.81 4.08 2.23
CA VAL A 252 21.44 5.15 1.45
C VAL A 252 22.21 4.50 0.30
N GLU A 253 21.96 4.96 -0.91
CA GLU A 253 22.67 4.51 -2.12
C GLU A 253 23.76 5.52 -2.45
N GLU A 254 24.93 4.99 -2.90
CA GLU A 254 26.11 5.80 -3.31
C GLU A 254 25.93 6.32 -4.74
#